data_77c59be814bebb120bc912ccffac9042
#
_entry.id   77c59be814bebb120bc912ccffac9042
#
_cell.length_a   1.000
_cell.length_b   1.000
_cell.length_c   1.000
_cell.angle_alpha   90.00
_cell.angle_beta   90.00
_cell.angle_gamma   90.00
#
_symmetry.space_group_name_H-M   'P 1'
#
loop_
_entity.id
_entity.type
_entity.pdbx_description
1 polymer ?
#
loop_
_entity_poly.entity_id
_entity_poly.type
_entity_poly.pdbx_seq_one_letter_code
_entity_poly.pdbx_strand_id
1 'polypeptide(L)'
;MTSKPNAHVQKNEKKPLLNGIPELKSGWHIDQAILYDDSRLAIIRFGRPSRLTCKLMDDMLKSLQFKLINMAAMYFVDIDKVDDYNDIYDFGDDDDFAIMFFWQNKHIMVDFDTGDNNKLNFVINDKQELIDIVEVVYKSCRRGRVSCRSPH
;
A
#
# COMPACT_ATOMS: atom_id res chain seq x y z
N MET A 1 23.82 4.38 11.71
CA MET A 1 23.36 4.47 11.64
C MET A 1 23.36 4.64 11.41
N THR A 2 23.05 4.59 10.94
CA THR A 2 22.74 4.61 10.60
C THR A 2 22.66 4.58 9.95
N SER A 3 22.86 4.44 9.53
CA SER A 3 22.51 4.19 8.95
C SER A 3 22.37 3.71 8.38
N LYS A 4 22.84 3.35 7.93
CA LYS A 4 22.42 2.78 7.60
C LYS A 4 22.67 1.83 7.94
N PRO A 5 22.25 1.70 8.00
CA PRO A 5 22.12 0.67 8.39
C PRO A 5 22.07 -0.03 8.34
N ASN A 6 22.32 -0.25 8.21
CA ASN A 6 21.91 -1.01 8.33
C ASN A 6 21.55 -1.45 7.98
N ALA A 7 21.77 -1.46 7.70
CA ALA A 7 21.24 -1.98 7.57
C ALA A 7 20.95 -2.46 7.30
N HIS A 8 21.05 -2.54 7.07
CA HIS A 8 20.51 -3.04 7.16
C HIS A 8 20.04 -3.60 7.11
N VAL A 9 20.48 -3.49 7.01
CA VAL A 9 19.84 -3.94 7.12
C VAL A 9 19.51 -4.45 6.80
N GLN A 10 19.57 -4.62 6.52
CA GLN A 10 19.08 -5.05 6.29
C GLN A 10 18.83 -5.49 5.71
N LYS A 11 19.06 -5.77 5.18
CA LYS A 11 18.67 -6.09 4.64
C LYS A 11 18.44 -7.04 4.42
N ASN A 12 18.48 -7.55 4.21
CA ASN A 12 17.97 -8.48 4.07
C ASN A 12 17.19 -8.76 4.07
N GLU A 13 17.22 -8.75 3.92
CA GLU A 13 15.90 -8.46 3.98
C GLU A 13 14.88 -9.25 3.26
N LYS A 14 15.10 -10.23 2.59
CA LYS A 14 14.20 -11.06 1.82
C LYS A 14 13.36 -11.96 2.66
N LYS A 15 13.77 -12.16 3.87
CA LYS A 15 13.01 -13.00 4.80
C LYS A 15 11.61 -12.49 5.11
N PRO A 16 11.38 -11.16 5.18
CA PRO A 16 10.01 -10.69 5.37
C PRO A 16 9.06 -11.13 4.27
N LEU A 17 9.57 -11.32 3.05
CA LEU A 17 8.74 -11.76 1.93
C LEU A 17 8.24 -13.19 2.13
N LEU A 18 9.02 -14.04 2.77
CA LEU A 18 8.63 -15.42 3.04
C LEU A 18 7.53 -15.50 4.07
N ASN A 19 7.43 -14.50 4.93
CA ASN A 19 6.43 -14.47 5.99
C ASN A 19 5.19 -13.68 5.61
N GLY A 20 5.10 -13.25 4.36
CA GLY A 20 3.96 -12.51 3.88
C GLY A 20 4.10 -11.02 4.01
N ILE A 21 2.97 -10.31 3.98
CA ILE A 21 2.94 -8.87 4.01
C ILE A 21 3.04 -8.40 5.47
N PRO A 22 4.01 -7.54 5.80
CA PRO A 22 4.16 -7.09 7.19
C PRO A 22 3.02 -6.18 7.62
N GLU A 23 2.68 -6.27 8.89
CA GLU A 23 1.73 -5.37 9.53
C GLU A 23 2.50 -4.26 10.23
N LEU A 24 2.13 -3.01 9.95
CA LEU A 24 2.73 -1.84 10.59
C LEU A 24 2.01 -1.56 11.91
N LYS A 25 2.77 -1.40 12.98
CA LYS A 25 2.24 -1.42 14.33
C LYS A 25 2.05 -0.05 14.96
N SER A 26 2.47 1.02 14.28
CA SER A 26 2.37 2.37 14.82
C SER A 26 2.42 3.39 13.69
N GLY A 27 2.02 4.64 13.99
CA GLY A 27 2.16 5.73 13.04
C GLY A 27 3.59 5.95 12.61
N TRP A 28 4.54 5.78 13.53
CA TRP A 28 5.96 5.89 13.19
C TRP A 28 6.36 4.85 12.14
N HIS A 29 5.90 3.61 12.30
CA HIS A 29 6.20 2.56 11.33
C HIS A 29 5.58 2.85 9.97
N ILE A 30 4.39 3.46 9.94
CA ILE A 30 3.76 3.85 8.68
C ILE A 30 4.61 4.92 7.99
N ASP A 31 5.06 5.93 8.74
CA ASP A 31 5.91 6.98 8.20
C ASP A 31 7.21 6.41 7.63
N GLN A 32 7.81 5.45 8.34
CA GLN A 32 9.04 4.81 7.87
C GLN A 32 8.81 4.00 6.60
N ALA A 33 7.70 3.28 6.52
CA ALA A 33 7.38 2.49 5.33
C ALA A 33 7.21 3.39 4.09
N ILE A 34 6.58 4.56 4.26
CA ILE A 34 6.40 5.51 3.18
C ILE A 34 7.74 6.10 2.73
N LEU A 35 8.66 6.31 3.67
CA LEU A 35 9.97 6.90 3.39
C LEU A 35 11.00 5.90 2.87
N TYR A 36 10.84 4.63 3.19
CA TYR A 36 11.93 3.65 3.12
C TYR A 36 12.47 3.43 1.71
N ASP A 37 11.59 3.34 0.73
CA ASP A 37 11.96 2.91 -0.62
C ASP A 37 11.70 4.05 -1.60
N ASP A 38 12.74 4.52 -2.29
CA ASP A 38 12.61 5.59 -3.26
C ASP A 38 12.55 5.08 -4.70
N SER A 39 12.53 3.76 -4.90
CA SER A 39 12.51 3.15 -6.23
C SER A 39 11.28 2.31 -6.51
N ARG A 40 10.43 2.09 -5.49
CA ARG A 40 9.20 1.31 -5.62
C ARG A 40 8.06 2.03 -4.94
N LEU A 41 6.83 1.65 -5.34
CA LEU A 41 5.64 2.09 -4.63
C LEU A 41 5.60 1.49 -3.23
N ALA A 42 5.11 2.25 -2.27
CA ALA A 42 4.62 1.68 -1.03
C ALA A 42 3.11 1.55 -1.17
N ILE A 43 2.61 0.34 -1.12
CA ILE A 43 1.17 0.06 -1.18
C ILE A 43 0.75 -0.30 0.24
N ILE A 44 -0.12 0.50 0.82
CA ILE A 44 -0.56 0.27 2.20
C ILE A 44 -2.06 0.03 2.20
N ARG A 45 -2.46 -1.13 2.72
CA ARG A 45 -3.85 -1.42 2.99
C ARG A 45 -4.16 -1.01 4.41
N PHE A 46 -4.98 0.02 4.56
CA PHE A 46 -5.59 0.43 5.82
C PHE A 46 -6.92 -0.29 5.92
N GLY A 47 -7.17 -1.01 7.01
CA GLY A 47 -8.42 -1.74 7.06
C GLY A 47 -8.68 -2.44 8.37
N ARG A 48 -9.80 -3.17 8.38
CA ARG A 48 -10.23 -3.99 9.51
C ARG A 48 -10.19 -5.45 9.10
N PRO A 49 -9.15 -6.19 9.54
CA PRO A 49 -8.93 -7.56 9.04
C PRO A 49 -10.07 -8.53 9.30
N SER A 50 -10.95 -8.23 10.25
CA SER A 50 -12.11 -9.09 10.54
C SER A 50 -13.24 -8.94 9.52
N ARG A 51 -13.23 -7.89 8.70
CA ARG A 51 -14.27 -7.66 7.70
C ARG A 51 -14.00 -8.52 6.46
N LEU A 52 -15.07 -9.07 5.90
CA LEU A 52 -14.95 -10.00 4.76
C LEU A 52 -14.28 -9.35 3.55
N THR A 53 -14.70 -8.14 3.20
CA THR A 53 -14.12 -7.45 2.02
C THR A 53 -12.64 -7.19 2.22
N CYS A 54 -12.23 -6.84 3.44
CA CYS A 54 -10.83 -6.65 3.77
C CYS A 54 -10.04 -7.95 3.59
N LYS A 55 -10.58 -9.07 4.06
CA LYS A 55 -9.94 -10.38 3.89
C LYS A 55 -9.77 -10.75 2.43
N LEU A 56 -10.79 -10.49 1.61
CA LEU A 56 -10.72 -10.79 0.19
C LEU A 56 -9.59 -10.01 -0.48
N MET A 57 -9.48 -8.72 -0.16
CA MET A 57 -8.41 -7.91 -0.72
C MET A 57 -7.05 -8.26 -0.15
N ASP A 58 -6.99 -8.65 1.11
CA ASP A 58 -5.73 -9.13 1.70
C ASP A 58 -5.23 -10.37 0.97
N ASP A 59 -6.11 -11.31 0.68
CA ASP A 59 -5.75 -12.52 -0.07
C ASP A 59 -5.27 -12.17 -1.48
N MET A 60 -5.94 -11.21 -2.12
CA MET A 60 -5.53 -10.73 -3.43
C MET A 60 -4.12 -10.16 -3.38
N LEU A 61 -3.85 -9.26 -2.44
CA LEU A 61 -2.53 -8.64 -2.29
C LEU A 61 -1.46 -9.69 -2.00
N LYS A 62 -1.73 -10.63 -1.10
CA LYS A 62 -0.79 -11.70 -0.79
C LYS A 62 -0.45 -12.52 -2.03
N SER A 63 -1.44 -12.80 -2.87
CA SER A 63 -1.23 -13.60 -4.07
C SER A 63 -0.39 -12.89 -5.11
N LEU A 64 -0.30 -11.55 -5.05
CA LEU A 64 0.42 -10.74 -6.03
C LEU A 64 1.74 -10.19 -5.51
N GLN A 65 2.03 -10.39 -4.23
CA GLN A 65 3.20 -9.76 -3.59
C GLN A 65 4.50 -10.03 -4.34
N PHE A 66 4.77 -11.28 -4.67
CA PHE A 66 6.02 -11.63 -5.33
C PHE A 66 6.03 -11.21 -6.79
N LYS A 67 4.88 -11.27 -7.43
CA LYS A 67 4.76 -10.87 -8.84
C LYS A 67 5.04 -9.38 -9.02
N LEU A 68 4.67 -8.56 -8.04
CA LEU A 68 4.80 -7.11 -8.12
C LEU A 68 6.02 -6.57 -7.38
N ILE A 69 6.90 -7.45 -6.92
CA ILE A 69 7.96 -7.08 -5.99
C ILE A 69 8.94 -6.05 -6.54
N ASN A 70 9.13 -6.02 -7.86
CA ASN A 70 10.03 -5.03 -8.47
C ASN A 70 9.40 -3.65 -8.58
N MET A 71 8.09 -3.54 -8.43
CA MET A 71 7.35 -2.28 -8.55
C MET A 71 6.83 -1.78 -7.22
N ALA A 72 6.61 -2.68 -6.24
CA ALA A 72 5.89 -2.29 -5.03
C ALA A 72 6.31 -3.11 -3.82
N ALA A 73 6.36 -2.44 -2.69
CA ALA A 73 6.40 -3.06 -1.37
C ALA A 73 5.02 -2.88 -0.75
N MET A 74 4.49 -3.94 -0.13
CA MET A 74 3.14 -3.94 0.42
C MET A 74 3.16 -4.00 1.94
N TYR A 75 2.17 -3.35 2.56
CA TYR A 75 2.05 -3.30 4.02
C TYR A 75 0.59 -3.33 4.43
N PHE A 76 0.32 -3.86 5.63
CA PHE A 76 -1.00 -3.84 6.24
C PHE A 76 -1.01 -2.92 7.46
N VAL A 77 -2.10 -2.20 7.65
CA VAL A 77 -2.38 -1.40 8.84
C VAL A 77 -3.78 -1.73 9.33
N ASP A 78 -3.90 -2.08 10.61
CA ASP A 78 -5.19 -2.26 11.27
C ASP A 78 -5.61 -0.90 11.85
N ILE A 79 -6.66 -0.30 11.28
CA ILE A 79 -7.06 1.08 11.64
C ILE A 79 -7.72 1.18 13.01
N ASP A 80 -8.09 0.05 13.62
CA ASP A 80 -8.58 0.06 15.00
C ASP A 80 -7.43 0.03 16.01
N LYS A 81 -6.28 -0.54 15.61
CA LYS A 81 -5.09 -0.57 16.46
C LYS A 81 -4.18 0.61 16.26
N VAL A 82 -4.10 1.10 15.02
CA VAL A 82 -3.23 2.22 14.63
C VAL A 82 -4.12 3.26 13.98
N ASP A 83 -4.55 4.22 14.78
CA ASP A 83 -5.56 5.20 14.35
C ASP A 83 -4.98 6.55 13.95
N ASP A 84 -3.64 6.66 13.92
CA ASP A 84 -2.94 7.93 13.66
C ASP A 84 -3.35 8.58 12.34
N TYR A 85 -3.72 7.79 11.34
CA TYR A 85 -4.03 8.29 10.01
C TYR A 85 -5.54 8.37 9.74
N ASN A 86 -6.37 7.95 10.71
CA ASN A 86 -7.82 7.85 10.46
C ASN A 86 -8.46 9.22 10.19
N ASP A 87 -8.05 10.25 10.91
CA ASP A 87 -8.58 11.60 10.67
C ASP A 87 -8.05 12.18 9.36
N ILE A 88 -6.78 11.93 9.05
CA ILE A 88 -6.13 12.49 7.85
C ILE A 88 -6.78 11.94 6.60
N TYR A 89 -7.09 10.64 6.57
CA TYR A 89 -7.64 9.98 5.40
C TYR A 89 -9.12 9.63 5.55
N ASP A 90 -9.76 10.16 6.60
CA ASP A 90 -11.21 10.08 6.77
C ASP A 90 -11.72 8.64 6.85
N PHE A 91 -11.07 7.81 7.67
CA PHE A 91 -11.54 6.46 7.94
C PHE A 91 -12.54 6.48 9.09
N GLY A 92 -13.74 6.00 8.84
CA GLY A 92 -14.80 5.90 9.84
C GLY A 92 -15.22 4.47 10.11
N ASP A 93 -16.30 4.32 10.88
CA ASP A 93 -16.78 2.99 11.31
C ASP A 93 -17.27 2.13 10.17
N ASP A 94 -17.70 2.75 9.07
CA ASP A 94 -18.23 2.02 7.92
C ASP A 94 -17.15 1.56 6.96
N ASP A 95 -15.91 1.99 7.16
CA ASP A 95 -14.82 1.65 6.23
C ASP A 95 -14.26 0.27 6.55
N ASP A 96 -14.35 -0.64 5.60
CA ASP A 96 -13.79 -1.98 5.74
C ASP A 96 -12.30 -1.99 5.42
N PHE A 97 -11.93 -1.34 4.32
CA PHE A 97 -10.54 -1.21 3.92
C PHE A 97 -10.37 -0.08 2.92
N ALA A 98 -9.13 0.36 2.78
CA ALA A 98 -8.71 1.24 1.69
C ALA A 98 -7.25 0.94 1.35
N ILE A 99 -6.96 0.87 0.05
CA ILE A 99 -5.59 0.69 -0.43
C ILE A 99 -5.11 2.04 -0.94
N MET A 100 -3.94 2.45 -0.48
CA MET A 100 -3.36 3.72 -0.84
C MET A 100 -1.95 3.51 -1.38
N PHE A 101 -1.53 4.40 -2.27
CA PHE A 101 -0.25 4.33 -2.96
C PHE A 101 0.61 5.51 -2.55
N PHE A 102 1.88 5.23 -2.26
CA PHE A 102 2.86 6.26 -1.92
C PHE A 102 4.11 6.07 -2.76
N TRP A 103 4.71 7.19 -3.16
CA TRP A 103 5.94 7.18 -3.94
C TRP A 103 6.85 8.29 -3.44
N GLN A 104 8.06 7.92 -2.99
CA GLN A 104 9.06 8.89 -2.53
C GLN A 104 8.46 9.88 -1.52
N ASN A 105 7.80 9.33 -0.50
CA ASN A 105 7.18 10.09 0.59
C ASN A 105 5.99 10.97 0.17
N LYS A 106 5.36 10.65 -0.95
CA LYS A 106 4.19 11.40 -1.44
C LYS A 106 3.00 10.47 -1.63
N HIS A 107 1.84 10.91 -1.20
CA HIS A 107 0.59 10.20 -1.47
C HIS A 107 0.25 10.39 -2.95
N ILE A 108 0.00 9.28 -3.64
CA ILE A 108 -0.30 9.30 -5.07
C ILE A 108 -1.81 9.18 -5.26
N MET A 109 -2.37 10.14 -5.98
CA MET A 109 -3.79 10.18 -6.27
C MET A 109 -4.08 9.31 -7.48
N VAL A 110 -5.06 8.41 -7.36
CA VAL A 110 -5.48 7.53 -8.46
C VAL A 110 -6.96 7.73 -8.71
N ASP A 111 -7.29 8.12 -9.93
CA ASP A 111 -8.69 8.33 -10.33
C ASP A 111 -9.29 7.00 -10.76
N PHE A 112 -10.20 6.47 -9.95
CA PHE A 112 -10.94 5.25 -10.23
C PHE A 112 -12.35 5.53 -10.78
N ASP A 113 -12.62 6.80 -11.06
CA ASP A 113 -13.94 7.21 -11.55
C ASP A 113 -15.05 7.05 -10.50
N THR A 114 -14.66 7.07 -9.23
CA THR A 114 -15.60 6.93 -8.10
C THR A 114 -15.83 8.24 -7.37
N GLY A 115 -15.09 9.29 -7.72
CA GLY A 115 -15.11 10.56 -7.00
C GLY A 115 -14.16 10.62 -5.82
N ASP A 116 -13.53 9.51 -5.46
CA ASP A 116 -12.53 9.47 -4.39
C ASP A 116 -11.19 9.07 -4.99
N ASN A 117 -10.27 10.03 -5.08
CA ASN A 117 -8.95 9.81 -5.66
C ASN A 117 -7.89 9.47 -4.62
N ASN A 118 -8.25 9.39 -3.35
CA ASN A 118 -7.31 9.11 -2.27
C ASN A 118 -7.19 7.63 -1.98
N LYS A 119 -8.26 6.87 -2.19
CA LYS A 119 -8.37 5.52 -1.67
C LYS A 119 -9.00 4.58 -2.69
N LEU A 120 -8.44 3.38 -2.80
CA LEU A 120 -9.10 2.26 -3.48
C LEU A 120 -9.83 1.48 -2.37
N ASN A 121 -11.15 1.64 -2.30
CA ASN A 121 -11.95 1.09 -1.21
C ASN A 121 -13.06 0.16 -1.68
N PHE A 122 -12.91 -0.41 -2.86
CA PHE A 122 -13.85 -1.39 -3.41
C PHE A 122 -13.11 -2.68 -3.78
N VAL A 123 -13.81 -3.81 -3.75
CA VAL A 123 -13.20 -5.11 -4.02
C VAL A 123 -12.89 -5.25 -5.50
N ILE A 124 -11.67 -5.67 -5.80
CA ILE A 124 -11.24 -6.06 -7.14
C ILE A 124 -11.10 -7.57 -7.15
N ASN A 125 -11.85 -8.25 -8.01
CA ASN A 125 -11.87 -9.71 -8.08
C ASN A 125 -10.90 -10.28 -9.10
N ASP A 126 -10.44 -9.47 -10.03
CA ASP A 126 -9.56 -9.91 -11.13
C ASP A 126 -8.13 -9.51 -10.83
N LYS A 127 -7.25 -10.50 -10.71
CA LYS A 127 -5.82 -10.24 -10.44
C LYS A 127 -5.18 -9.35 -11.49
N GLN A 128 -5.54 -9.56 -12.76
CA GLN A 128 -4.95 -8.77 -13.83
C GLN A 128 -5.35 -7.30 -13.72
N GLU A 129 -6.58 -7.03 -13.29
CA GLU A 129 -7.03 -5.67 -13.09
C GLU A 129 -6.17 -4.95 -12.05
N LEU A 130 -5.89 -5.61 -10.93
CA LEU A 130 -5.04 -5.01 -9.89
C LEU A 130 -3.60 -4.84 -10.36
N ILE A 131 -3.07 -5.83 -11.09
CA ILE A 131 -1.73 -5.71 -11.69
C ILE A 131 -1.66 -4.49 -12.60
N ASP A 132 -2.67 -4.30 -13.46
CA ASP A 132 -2.70 -3.18 -14.40
C ASP A 132 -2.72 -1.84 -13.67
N ILE A 133 -3.49 -1.75 -12.58
CA ILE A 133 -3.54 -0.55 -11.77
C ILE A 133 -2.15 -0.24 -11.19
N VAL A 134 -1.50 -1.23 -10.58
CA VAL A 134 -0.18 -1.05 -9.98
C VAL A 134 0.83 -0.62 -11.03
N GLU A 135 0.80 -1.24 -12.22
CA GLU A 135 1.70 -0.86 -13.31
C GLU A 135 1.52 0.58 -13.74
N VAL A 136 0.28 1.02 -13.92
CA VAL A 136 -0.01 2.40 -14.34
C VAL A 136 0.47 3.39 -13.30
N VAL A 137 0.21 3.11 -12.02
CA VAL A 137 0.65 3.98 -10.93
C VAL A 137 2.18 4.06 -10.90
N TYR A 138 2.84 2.90 -10.97
CA TYR A 138 4.30 2.82 -10.95
C TYR A 138 4.92 3.61 -12.11
N LYS A 139 4.42 3.40 -13.32
CA LYS A 139 4.96 4.09 -14.50
C LYS A 139 4.73 5.60 -14.43
N SER A 140 3.57 6.02 -13.93
CA SER A 140 3.27 7.44 -13.75
C SER A 140 4.22 8.08 -12.75
N CYS A 141 4.48 7.40 -11.63
CA CYS A 141 5.41 7.89 -10.61
C CYS A 141 6.83 8.01 -11.16
N ARG A 142 7.26 7.05 -11.96
CA ARG A 142 8.58 7.10 -12.57
C ARG A 142 8.75 8.26 -13.54
N ARG A 143 7.64 8.79 -14.05
CA ARG A 143 7.65 9.99 -14.89
C ARG A 143 7.52 11.27 -14.07
N GLY A 144 7.54 11.18 -12.74
CA GLY A 144 7.45 12.34 -11.85
C GLY A 144 6.03 12.81 -11.57
N ARG A 145 5.01 12.02 -11.88
CA ARG A 145 3.62 12.40 -11.64
C ARG A 145 3.19 11.97 -10.24
N VAL A 146 2.28 12.75 -9.65
CA VAL A 146 1.70 12.44 -8.34
C VAL A 146 0.23 12.04 -8.46
N SER A 147 -0.27 11.94 -9.68
CA SER A 147 -1.64 11.49 -9.93
C SER A 147 -1.71 10.77 -11.27
N CYS A 148 -2.67 9.87 -11.38
CA CYS A 148 -2.90 9.13 -12.61
C CYS A 148 -4.34 8.65 -12.64
N ARG A 149 -4.74 8.07 -13.77
CA ARG A 149 -6.08 7.48 -13.93
C ARG A 149 -5.96 5.96 -14.00
N SER A 150 -6.85 5.27 -13.31
CA SER A 150 -6.93 3.81 -13.39
C SER A 150 -7.26 3.39 -14.83
N PRO A 151 -6.67 2.30 -15.32
CA PRO A 151 -6.97 1.77 -16.64
C PRO A 151 -8.33 1.09 -16.72
N HIS A 152 -9.00 0.89 -15.56
CA HIS A 152 -10.28 0.17 -15.50
C HIS A 152 -11.39 0.97 -14.89
#